data_95388b6af87d5631004a8fbf36a3c2bf
#
_entry.id   95388b6af87d5631004a8fbf36a3c2bf
#
_cell.length_a   1.000
_cell.length_b   1.000
_cell.length_c   1.000
_cell.angle_alpha   90.00
_cell.angle_beta   90.00
_cell.angle_gamma   90.00
#
_symmetry.space_group_name_H-M   'P 1'
#
loop_
_entity.id
_entity.type
_entity.pdbx_description
1 polymer ?
#
loop_
_entity_poly.entity_id
_entity_poly.type
_entity_poly.pdbx_seq_one_letter_code
_entity_poly.pdbx_strand_id
1 'polypeptide(L)'
;LTLEANRSGTDEGQFGTITVTISTSNYQDITLTVNIFAKNKLTPVMDGKITASKITYGQALSDSSITGKMKDPNTGDEVNGTFTWTDGAVKPDANDRYEAEWTFTPDSEEYATVTDTATVEVAPKSIEGATITLEKYEFQYNAAEQSPRITGVTLEDWSETRITYDIKSGDKATDANDSIPLTIEGIGNYTGTATVEWKITPKTVTPTIEVEPCTYTGDALEPTVTLKDGNEVIPTDEYTVEYSNNTNAGTGRVTIKDVAGGNYVIKEKTQDFTITKAAAPTNIQSGTLTITNGLHKTYSFDLSTLLPKLTAPCDYGTITYDKKVDTNLGVGSLITLVNGKTGELTLEANRSGTDEGQFGTITVTVSTSNYQDIILTINVIAKNRITPTGTPTLSKNAITYGDALNTIALSGKLHDNVNNVDVDGTFEWVDGTHIPVVGNGTYAAEWIFEPTDTEKYLTVSGRSNITVEKAQPYGKVSMAGYTYGKTPSTPTLTDRTGDL
;
A
#
# COMPACT_ATOMS: atom_id res chain seq x y z
N LEU A 1 -76.38 -71.73 -16.27
CA LEU A 1 -75.57 -72.21 -15.17
C LEU A 1 -74.42 -71.21 -14.93
N THR A 2 -74.25 -70.66 -13.77
CA THR A 2 -73.16 -69.75 -13.42
C THR A 2 -72.33 -70.51 -12.32
N LEU A 3 -71.02 -70.52 -12.51
CA LEU A 3 -70.11 -71.12 -11.56
C LEU A 3 -69.23 -70.02 -11.00
N GLU A 4 -69.25 -69.80 -9.69
CA GLU A 4 -68.23 -69.08 -8.98
C GLU A 4 -67.16 -70.03 -8.49
N ALA A 5 -65.93 -69.80 -8.91
CA ALA A 5 -64.81 -70.63 -8.52
C ALA A 5 -63.91 -69.90 -7.53
N ASN A 6 -63.65 -70.43 -6.32
CA ASN A 6 -62.69 -69.98 -5.35
C ASN A 6 -61.79 -71.15 -4.96
N ARG A 7 -60.76 -71.40 -5.77
CA ARG A 7 -59.84 -72.53 -5.61
C ARG A 7 -58.43 -71.99 -5.32
N SER A 8 -57.81 -72.44 -4.23
CA SER A 8 -56.49 -72.09 -3.81
C SER A 8 -55.40 -73.14 -4.12
N GLY A 9 -55.71 -74.27 -4.82
CA GLY A 9 -54.74 -75.27 -5.18
C GLY A 9 -54.04 -75.03 -6.51
N THR A 10 -52.82 -75.59 -6.67
CA THR A 10 -51.94 -75.43 -7.86
C THR A 10 -51.99 -76.66 -8.81
N ASP A 11 -52.82 -77.69 -8.51
CA ASP A 11 -52.92 -78.89 -9.34
C ASP A 11 -53.79 -78.62 -10.56
N GLU A 12 -53.25 -78.88 -11.73
CA GLU A 12 -53.97 -78.76 -13.01
C GLU A 12 -54.74 -80.03 -13.33
N GLY A 13 -55.74 -79.89 -14.15
CA GLY A 13 -56.55 -80.97 -14.70
C GLY A 13 -58.01 -80.89 -14.31
N GLN A 14 -58.74 -82.02 -14.63
CA GLN A 14 -60.16 -82.08 -14.30
C GLN A 14 -60.33 -82.20 -12.78
N PHE A 15 -60.92 -81.16 -12.20
CA PHE A 15 -61.09 -81.11 -10.75
C PHE A 15 -62.58 -81.35 -10.36
N GLY A 16 -63.51 -81.38 -11.28
CA GLY A 16 -64.89 -81.66 -10.98
C GLY A 16 -65.77 -81.88 -12.23
N THR A 17 -66.95 -82.35 -11.96
CA THR A 17 -67.97 -82.57 -12.97
C THR A 17 -69.26 -82.06 -12.39
N ILE A 18 -69.94 -81.20 -13.14
CA ILE A 18 -71.29 -80.74 -12.85
C ILE A 18 -72.26 -81.62 -13.70
N THR A 19 -73.16 -82.32 -13.03
CA THR A 19 -74.19 -83.12 -13.67
C THR A 19 -75.50 -82.41 -13.43
N VAL A 20 -76.21 -82.15 -14.52
CA VAL A 20 -77.55 -81.53 -14.51
C VAL A 20 -78.53 -82.57 -15.08
N THR A 21 -79.48 -82.97 -14.32
CA THR A 21 -80.53 -83.83 -14.73
C THR A 21 -81.77 -83.01 -15.08
N ILE A 22 -82.26 -83.11 -16.32
CA ILE A 22 -83.45 -82.44 -16.75
C ILE A 22 -84.56 -83.51 -16.81
N SER A 23 -85.53 -83.32 -15.93
CA SER A 23 -86.66 -84.28 -15.85
C SER A 23 -87.87 -83.55 -16.46
N THR A 24 -88.63 -84.33 -17.30
CA THR A 24 -89.85 -83.80 -17.91
C THR A 24 -90.93 -84.84 -17.73
N SER A 25 -92.21 -84.46 -17.85
CA SER A 25 -93.35 -85.28 -17.62
C SER A 25 -93.60 -86.27 -18.78
N ASN A 26 -93.05 -86.02 -20.00
CA ASN A 26 -93.33 -86.83 -21.20
C ASN A 26 -92.12 -87.56 -21.79
N TYR A 27 -90.95 -87.33 -21.29
CA TYR A 27 -89.70 -87.99 -21.77
C TYR A 27 -88.88 -88.48 -20.59
N GLN A 28 -87.97 -89.35 -20.81
CA GLN A 28 -87.02 -89.84 -19.85
C GLN A 28 -86.05 -88.68 -19.50
N ASP A 29 -85.58 -88.72 -18.28
CA ASP A 29 -84.64 -87.78 -17.82
C ASP A 29 -83.34 -87.72 -18.66
N ILE A 30 -82.87 -86.51 -18.95
CA ILE A 30 -81.65 -86.29 -19.72
C ILE A 30 -80.59 -85.80 -18.68
N THR A 31 -79.42 -86.41 -18.63
CA THR A 31 -78.28 -86.00 -17.81
C THR A 31 -77.30 -85.32 -18.74
N LEU A 32 -77.04 -84.03 -18.40
CA LEU A 32 -76.01 -83.25 -19.05
C LEU A 32 -74.79 -83.11 -18.10
N THR A 33 -73.60 -83.33 -18.62
CA THR A 33 -72.36 -83.32 -17.82
C THR A 33 -71.40 -82.23 -18.35
N VAL A 34 -70.93 -81.38 -17.46
CA VAL A 34 -69.91 -80.38 -17.73
C VAL A 34 -68.69 -80.68 -16.86
N ASN A 35 -67.59 -80.97 -17.54
CA ASN A 35 -66.33 -81.20 -16.84
C ASN A 35 -65.65 -79.83 -16.57
N ILE A 36 -65.19 -79.60 -15.37
CA ILE A 36 -64.51 -78.42 -14.93
C ILE A 36 -63.01 -78.71 -14.81
N PHE A 37 -62.24 -77.92 -15.57
CA PHE A 37 -60.81 -78.02 -15.55
C PHE A 37 -60.19 -76.78 -14.89
N ALA A 38 -59.24 -77.02 -14.06
CA ALA A 38 -58.39 -75.97 -13.54
C ALA A 38 -57.07 -75.88 -14.33
N LYS A 39 -56.73 -74.71 -14.67
CA LYS A 39 -55.43 -74.42 -15.28
C LYS A 39 -54.72 -73.42 -14.40
N ASN A 40 -53.42 -73.57 -14.22
CA ASN A 40 -52.60 -72.54 -13.58
C ASN A 40 -52.46 -71.36 -14.55
N LYS A 41 -52.31 -70.20 -13.93
CA LYS A 41 -51.95 -69.01 -14.67
C LYS A 41 -50.52 -69.20 -15.26
N LEU A 42 -50.35 -68.90 -16.50
CA LEU A 42 -49.05 -68.88 -17.15
C LEU A 42 -48.23 -67.69 -16.58
N THR A 43 -46.99 -67.89 -16.34
CA THR A 43 -46.11 -66.79 -15.96
C THR A 43 -45.47 -66.20 -17.21
N PRO A 44 -45.83 -64.93 -17.57
CA PRO A 44 -45.23 -64.27 -18.72
C PRO A 44 -43.73 -64.12 -18.52
N VAL A 45 -42.96 -64.13 -19.61
CA VAL A 45 -41.53 -63.91 -19.61
C VAL A 45 -41.19 -62.55 -20.26
N MET A 46 -40.11 -61.95 -19.85
CA MET A 46 -39.64 -60.71 -20.39
C MET A 46 -39.31 -60.81 -21.88
N ASP A 47 -39.79 -59.85 -22.68
CA ASP A 47 -39.41 -59.70 -24.07
C ASP A 47 -38.57 -58.42 -24.24
N GLY A 48 -37.25 -58.57 -24.15
CA GLY A 48 -36.32 -57.46 -24.20
C GLY A 48 -35.87 -56.96 -22.83
N LYS A 49 -35.79 -55.67 -22.63
CA LYS A 49 -35.34 -55.03 -21.39
C LYS A 49 -36.41 -54.09 -20.85
N ILE A 50 -36.53 -54.01 -19.57
CA ILE A 50 -37.22 -52.90 -18.87
C ILE A 50 -36.45 -51.62 -19.04
N THR A 51 -37.13 -50.54 -19.28
CA THR A 51 -36.56 -49.19 -19.23
C THR A 51 -37.34 -48.35 -18.24
N ALA A 52 -36.61 -47.61 -17.41
CA ALA A 52 -37.17 -46.65 -16.46
C ALA A 52 -36.72 -45.23 -16.79
N SER A 53 -37.60 -44.28 -16.63
CA SER A 53 -37.19 -42.89 -16.76
C SER A 53 -36.43 -42.41 -15.51
N LYS A 54 -35.44 -41.55 -15.74
CA LYS A 54 -34.67 -40.89 -14.68
C LYS A 54 -35.57 -40.05 -13.80
N ILE A 55 -35.33 -40.07 -12.49
CA ILE A 55 -35.92 -39.20 -11.48
C ILE A 55 -34.83 -38.39 -10.76
N THR A 56 -35.26 -37.40 -10.01
CA THR A 56 -34.37 -36.58 -9.18
C THR A 56 -34.64 -36.88 -7.70
N TYR A 57 -33.63 -36.85 -6.86
CA TYR A 57 -33.76 -37.01 -5.41
C TYR A 57 -34.96 -36.22 -4.85
N GLY A 58 -35.75 -36.89 -4.02
CA GLY A 58 -37.02 -36.39 -3.46
C GLY A 58 -38.26 -36.71 -4.25
N GLN A 59 -38.15 -37.11 -5.53
CA GLN A 59 -39.25 -37.70 -6.30
C GLN A 59 -39.47 -39.16 -5.86
N ALA A 60 -40.70 -39.59 -5.91
CA ALA A 60 -41.06 -40.97 -5.65
C ALA A 60 -40.79 -41.85 -6.87
N LEU A 61 -40.67 -43.15 -6.71
CA LEU A 61 -40.54 -44.10 -7.82
C LEU A 61 -41.74 -43.99 -8.77
N SER A 62 -42.91 -43.67 -8.26
CA SER A 62 -44.11 -43.42 -9.10
C SER A 62 -43.94 -42.29 -10.12
N ASP A 63 -42.96 -41.35 -9.91
CA ASP A 63 -42.63 -40.29 -10.87
C ASP A 63 -41.75 -40.80 -12.03
N SER A 64 -41.18 -42.00 -11.88
CA SER A 64 -40.43 -42.69 -12.92
C SER A 64 -41.39 -43.56 -13.75
N SER A 65 -41.50 -43.28 -15.01
CA SER A 65 -42.21 -44.20 -15.93
C SER A 65 -41.42 -45.50 -16.11
N ILE A 66 -42.09 -46.61 -16.04
CA ILE A 66 -41.51 -47.94 -16.32
C ILE A 66 -42.18 -48.53 -17.56
N THR A 67 -41.38 -49.04 -18.47
CA THR A 67 -41.88 -49.62 -19.72
C THR A 67 -41.11 -50.89 -20.08
N GLY A 68 -41.78 -51.81 -20.65
CA GLY A 68 -41.23 -53.10 -21.10
C GLY A 68 -42.26 -53.84 -21.92
N LYS A 69 -41.90 -55.07 -22.31
CA LYS A 69 -42.81 -56.00 -22.97
C LYS A 69 -42.70 -57.37 -22.34
N MET A 70 -43.84 -58.01 -22.20
CA MET A 70 -43.91 -59.36 -21.73
C MET A 70 -44.51 -60.24 -22.87
N LYS A 71 -44.08 -61.48 -22.88
CA LYS A 71 -44.60 -62.47 -23.86
C LYS A 71 -45.01 -63.80 -23.21
N ASP A 72 -45.89 -64.46 -23.86
CA ASP A 72 -46.26 -65.84 -23.51
C ASP A 72 -45.06 -66.75 -23.73
N PRO A 73 -44.63 -67.53 -22.68
CA PRO A 73 -43.47 -68.39 -22.77
C PRO A 73 -43.61 -69.52 -23.77
N ASN A 74 -44.88 -69.90 -24.21
CA ASN A 74 -45.16 -71.02 -25.07
C ASN A 74 -45.37 -70.57 -26.56
N THR A 75 -46.07 -69.43 -26.76
CA THR A 75 -46.43 -68.97 -28.11
C THR A 75 -45.51 -67.87 -28.61
N GLY A 76 -44.91 -67.14 -27.70
CA GLY A 76 -44.12 -65.94 -28.03
C GLY A 76 -44.92 -64.68 -28.28
N ASP A 77 -46.27 -64.77 -28.20
CA ASP A 77 -47.15 -63.62 -28.41
C ASP A 77 -46.98 -62.60 -27.28
N GLU A 78 -47.18 -61.31 -27.60
CA GLU A 78 -47.12 -60.21 -26.60
C GLU A 78 -48.25 -60.37 -25.57
N VAL A 79 -47.97 -60.29 -24.31
CA VAL A 79 -48.91 -60.29 -23.20
C VAL A 79 -49.16 -58.85 -22.78
N ASN A 80 -50.35 -58.32 -23.04
CA ASN A 80 -50.75 -56.99 -22.62
C ASN A 80 -50.92 -56.90 -21.10
N GLY A 81 -50.54 -55.75 -20.52
CA GLY A 81 -50.62 -55.50 -19.07
C GLY A 81 -49.95 -54.19 -18.67
N THR A 82 -49.94 -53.95 -17.42
CA THR A 82 -49.40 -52.71 -16.86
C THR A 82 -48.18 -53.01 -15.98
N PHE A 83 -47.08 -52.27 -16.26
CA PHE A 83 -45.91 -52.24 -15.39
C PHE A 83 -46.09 -51.13 -14.35
N THR A 84 -45.88 -51.47 -13.09
CA THR A 84 -45.90 -50.52 -11.98
C THR A 84 -44.73 -50.83 -11.05
N TRP A 85 -44.24 -49.79 -10.39
CA TRP A 85 -43.30 -50.03 -9.27
C TRP A 85 -44.05 -50.70 -8.11
N THR A 86 -43.49 -51.73 -7.53
CA THR A 86 -44.13 -52.52 -6.44
C THR A 86 -44.38 -51.61 -5.22
N ASP A 87 -43.43 -50.73 -4.91
CA ASP A 87 -43.63 -49.62 -3.96
C ASP A 87 -43.28 -48.29 -4.61
N GLY A 88 -44.27 -47.70 -5.30
CA GLY A 88 -44.12 -46.44 -5.99
C GLY A 88 -43.94 -45.24 -5.05
N ALA A 89 -44.18 -45.36 -3.74
CA ALA A 89 -44.07 -44.25 -2.79
C ALA A 89 -42.63 -44.06 -2.27
N VAL A 90 -41.74 -45.01 -2.53
CA VAL A 90 -40.32 -44.93 -2.11
C VAL A 90 -39.69 -43.73 -2.80
N LYS A 91 -38.95 -42.92 -2.01
CA LYS A 91 -38.12 -41.81 -2.48
C LYS A 91 -36.66 -42.21 -2.26
N PRO A 92 -35.99 -42.77 -3.27
CA PRO A 92 -34.61 -43.25 -3.12
C PRO A 92 -33.60 -42.12 -3.03
N ASP A 93 -32.45 -42.42 -2.40
CA ASP A 93 -31.28 -41.56 -2.45
C ASP A 93 -30.69 -41.47 -3.86
N ALA A 94 -29.98 -40.38 -4.15
CA ALA A 94 -29.34 -40.17 -5.45
C ALA A 94 -28.36 -41.32 -5.72
N ASN A 95 -28.57 -42.00 -6.85
CA ASN A 95 -27.82 -43.15 -7.24
C ASN A 95 -27.96 -43.41 -8.75
N ASP A 96 -26.88 -43.58 -9.46
CA ASP A 96 -26.91 -43.86 -10.90
C ASP A 96 -27.58 -45.21 -11.22
N ARG A 97 -27.67 -46.12 -10.23
CA ARG A 97 -28.17 -47.47 -10.40
C ARG A 97 -28.95 -47.95 -9.18
N TYR A 98 -30.03 -47.26 -8.88
CA TYR A 98 -30.95 -47.69 -7.85
C TYR A 98 -31.79 -48.90 -8.35
N GLU A 99 -31.67 -50.05 -7.70
CA GLU A 99 -32.45 -51.26 -8.03
C GLU A 99 -33.82 -51.16 -7.37
N ALA A 100 -34.86 -51.09 -8.18
CA ALA A 100 -36.24 -50.98 -7.72
C ALA A 100 -37.08 -52.15 -8.25
N GLU A 101 -37.90 -52.70 -7.36
CA GLU A 101 -38.81 -53.79 -7.71
C GLU A 101 -40.01 -53.28 -8.47
N TRP A 102 -40.34 -53.95 -9.54
CA TRP A 102 -41.53 -53.66 -10.36
C TRP A 102 -42.46 -54.86 -10.40
N THR A 103 -43.74 -54.61 -10.64
CA THR A 103 -44.80 -55.58 -10.84
C THR A 103 -45.43 -55.38 -12.20
N PHE A 104 -45.48 -56.44 -13.01
CA PHE A 104 -46.30 -56.52 -14.21
C PHE A 104 -47.63 -57.15 -13.89
N THR A 105 -48.73 -56.48 -14.14
CA THR A 105 -50.09 -56.98 -13.98
C THR A 105 -50.67 -57.22 -15.33
N PRO A 106 -50.84 -58.47 -15.78
CA PRO A 106 -51.47 -58.78 -17.06
C PRO A 106 -52.94 -58.35 -17.11
N ASP A 107 -53.42 -57.94 -18.30
CA ASP A 107 -54.80 -57.57 -18.49
C ASP A 107 -55.71 -58.85 -18.57
N SER A 108 -55.16 -60.01 -18.93
CA SER A 108 -55.85 -61.30 -18.95
C SER A 108 -55.58 -62.09 -17.65
N GLU A 109 -56.67 -62.65 -17.12
CA GLU A 109 -56.61 -63.51 -15.95
C GLU A 109 -55.87 -64.83 -16.16
N GLU A 110 -55.57 -65.18 -17.41
CA GLU A 110 -54.87 -66.41 -17.82
C GLU A 110 -53.38 -66.35 -17.38
N TYR A 111 -52.85 -65.12 -17.09
CA TYR A 111 -51.47 -64.91 -16.70
C TYR A 111 -51.35 -64.52 -15.24
N ALA A 112 -50.24 -64.93 -14.66
CA ALA A 112 -49.83 -64.52 -13.32
C ALA A 112 -49.13 -63.20 -13.37
N THR A 113 -49.19 -62.43 -12.28
CA THR A 113 -48.36 -61.23 -12.07
C THR A 113 -46.88 -61.65 -12.02
N VAL A 114 -46.03 -60.79 -12.53
CA VAL A 114 -44.57 -60.99 -12.49
C VAL A 114 -43.93 -59.83 -11.72
N THR A 115 -43.02 -60.15 -10.85
CA THR A 115 -42.19 -59.14 -10.15
C THR A 115 -40.71 -59.41 -10.43
N ASP A 116 -39.96 -58.36 -10.65
CA ASP A 116 -38.51 -58.39 -10.83
C ASP A 116 -37.96 -57.02 -10.53
N THR A 117 -36.68 -56.80 -10.70
CA THR A 117 -36.01 -55.51 -10.45
C THR A 117 -35.60 -54.82 -11.73
N ALA A 118 -35.59 -53.49 -11.67
CA ALA A 118 -35.01 -52.66 -12.72
C ALA A 118 -34.22 -51.48 -12.12
N THR A 119 -33.23 -51.08 -12.88
CA THR A 119 -32.37 -49.95 -12.48
C THR A 119 -33.05 -48.62 -12.80
N VAL A 120 -33.18 -47.76 -11.83
CA VAL A 120 -33.61 -46.36 -12.01
C VAL A 120 -32.43 -45.44 -11.72
N GLU A 121 -32.15 -44.51 -12.61
CA GLU A 121 -31.20 -43.42 -12.36
C GLU A 121 -31.88 -42.35 -11.48
N VAL A 122 -31.34 -42.08 -10.29
CA VAL A 122 -31.80 -41.04 -9.37
C VAL A 122 -30.74 -39.92 -9.34
N ALA A 123 -30.98 -38.86 -10.05
CA ALA A 123 -30.08 -37.73 -10.08
C ALA A 123 -30.10 -36.96 -8.76
N PRO A 124 -28.95 -36.41 -8.30
CA PRO A 124 -28.96 -35.48 -7.19
C PRO A 124 -29.80 -34.25 -7.44
N LYS A 125 -30.40 -33.71 -6.39
CA LYS A 125 -31.16 -32.47 -6.41
C LYS A 125 -30.21 -31.27 -6.48
N SER A 126 -30.41 -30.36 -7.45
CA SER A 126 -29.62 -29.12 -7.51
C SER A 126 -29.95 -28.20 -6.32
N ILE A 127 -28.90 -27.58 -5.75
CA ILE A 127 -29.01 -26.54 -4.73
C ILE A 127 -28.83 -25.13 -5.35
N GLU A 128 -28.78 -25.02 -6.67
CA GLU A 128 -28.76 -23.71 -7.32
C GLU A 128 -30.01 -22.91 -6.92
N GLY A 129 -29.78 -21.65 -6.50
CA GLY A 129 -30.86 -20.80 -5.99
C GLY A 129 -31.25 -21.08 -4.52
N ALA A 130 -30.54 -21.96 -3.83
CA ALA A 130 -30.77 -22.15 -2.39
C ALA A 130 -30.45 -20.88 -1.61
N THR A 131 -31.28 -20.59 -0.61
CA THR A 131 -31.08 -19.52 0.35
C THR A 131 -30.19 -20.02 1.50
N ILE A 132 -28.99 -19.39 1.62
CA ILE A 132 -28.08 -19.64 2.72
C ILE A 132 -28.31 -18.59 3.80
N THR A 133 -28.56 -19.00 5.02
CA THR A 133 -28.72 -18.10 6.17
C THR A 133 -27.48 -18.16 7.03
N LEU A 134 -26.91 -16.99 7.31
CA LEU A 134 -25.77 -16.84 8.22
C LEU A 134 -26.24 -16.32 9.59
N GLU A 135 -25.53 -16.68 10.64
CA GLU A 135 -25.74 -16.14 11.98
C GLU A 135 -25.45 -14.63 12.01
N LYS A 136 -24.42 -14.21 11.24
CA LYS A 136 -23.99 -12.83 11.10
C LYS A 136 -23.45 -12.59 9.70
N TYR A 137 -23.88 -11.50 9.06
CA TYR A 137 -23.49 -11.12 7.69
C TYR A 137 -22.42 -10.03 7.65
N GLU A 138 -22.20 -9.33 8.74
CA GLU A 138 -21.31 -8.20 8.84
C GLU A 138 -20.43 -8.31 10.07
N PHE A 139 -19.12 -8.22 9.87
CA PHE A 139 -18.11 -8.19 10.91
C PHE A 139 -17.38 -6.88 10.84
N GLN A 140 -16.76 -6.45 11.93
CA GLN A 140 -15.83 -5.34 11.93
C GLN A 140 -14.40 -5.89 11.95
N TYR A 141 -13.51 -5.29 11.20
CA TYR A 141 -12.09 -5.65 11.20
C TYR A 141 -11.49 -5.64 12.61
N ASN A 142 -10.74 -6.67 12.94
CA ASN A 142 -10.13 -6.87 14.25
C ASN A 142 -8.72 -7.52 14.18
N ALA A 143 -8.10 -7.49 13.00
CA ALA A 143 -6.81 -8.10 12.70
C ALA A 143 -6.75 -9.64 12.88
N ALA A 144 -7.88 -10.31 13.08
CA ALA A 144 -7.96 -11.75 13.18
C ALA A 144 -8.85 -12.33 12.08
N GLU A 145 -8.60 -13.58 11.72
CA GLU A 145 -9.45 -14.34 10.80
C GLU A 145 -10.88 -14.43 11.36
N GLN A 146 -11.86 -14.07 10.55
CA GLN A 146 -13.27 -14.10 10.86
C GLN A 146 -13.98 -15.07 9.93
N SER A 147 -15.03 -15.72 10.44
CA SER A 147 -15.77 -16.74 9.72
C SER A 147 -17.24 -16.65 10.08
N PRO A 148 -18.14 -16.46 9.11
CA PRO A 148 -19.56 -16.51 9.35
C PRO A 148 -20.00 -17.95 9.56
N ARG A 149 -20.96 -18.15 10.49
CA ARG A 149 -21.56 -19.46 10.72
C ARG A 149 -22.82 -19.61 9.88
N ILE A 150 -22.90 -20.68 9.07
CA ILE A 150 -24.13 -21.04 8.37
C ILE A 150 -25.12 -21.62 9.39
N THR A 151 -26.32 -21.05 9.46
CA THR A 151 -27.41 -21.50 10.34
C THR A 151 -28.52 -22.23 9.60
N GLY A 152 -28.60 -22.08 8.29
CA GLY A 152 -29.58 -22.78 7.48
C GLY A 152 -29.26 -22.71 5.99
N VAL A 153 -29.69 -23.75 5.27
CA VAL A 153 -29.72 -23.79 3.81
C VAL A 153 -31.07 -24.31 3.40
N THR A 154 -31.82 -23.54 2.63
CA THR A 154 -33.18 -23.88 2.21
C THR A 154 -33.36 -23.70 0.72
N LEU A 155 -34.20 -24.54 0.13
CA LEU A 155 -34.64 -24.41 -1.27
C LEU A 155 -36.13 -24.09 -1.28
N GLU A 156 -36.53 -23.26 -2.19
CA GLU A 156 -37.94 -22.98 -2.45
C GLU A 156 -38.64 -24.30 -2.86
N ASP A 157 -39.88 -24.54 -2.34
CA ASP A 157 -40.66 -25.76 -2.57
C ASP A 157 -40.02 -27.08 -2.18
N TRP A 158 -39.04 -27.06 -1.25
CA TRP A 158 -38.34 -28.21 -0.76
C TRP A 158 -38.59 -28.43 0.75
N SER A 159 -39.19 -29.54 1.07
CA SER A 159 -39.63 -29.85 2.45
C SER A 159 -38.57 -30.56 3.32
N GLU A 160 -37.46 -31.03 2.71
CA GLU A 160 -36.38 -31.64 3.45
C GLU A 160 -35.67 -30.60 4.32
N THR A 161 -35.55 -30.85 5.59
CA THR A 161 -34.98 -29.88 6.57
C THR A 161 -33.46 -29.82 6.59
N ARG A 162 -32.79 -30.77 5.90
CA ARG A 162 -31.34 -30.85 5.92
C ARG A 162 -30.75 -31.09 4.53
N ILE A 163 -30.24 -30.04 3.94
CA ILE A 163 -29.43 -30.10 2.74
C ILE A 163 -27.98 -30.41 3.16
N THR A 164 -27.37 -31.43 2.54
CA THR A 164 -25.94 -31.76 2.76
C THR A 164 -25.07 -31.04 1.75
N TYR A 165 -24.02 -30.40 2.25
CA TYR A 165 -23.11 -29.60 1.45
C TYR A 165 -21.71 -29.57 2.07
N ASP A 166 -20.73 -29.26 1.24
CA ASP A 166 -19.39 -28.83 1.66
C ASP A 166 -19.22 -27.34 1.39
N ILE A 167 -18.37 -26.68 2.18
CA ILE A 167 -17.98 -25.30 1.92
C ILE A 167 -16.87 -25.32 0.86
N LYS A 168 -17.11 -24.63 -0.24
CA LYS A 168 -16.19 -24.56 -1.37
C LYS A 168 -15.20 -23.40 -1.24
N SER A 169 -15.66 -22.25 -0.79
CA SER A 169 -14.85 -21.03 -0.64
C SER A 169 -15.54 -19.94 0.18
N GLY A 170 -14.77 -18.98 0.63
CA GLY A 170 -15.27 -17.73 1.21
C GLY A 170 -15.78 -17.84 2.64
N ASP A 171 -15.48 -18.92 3.34
CA ASP A 171 -15.87 -19.14 4.74
C ASP A 171 -14.99 -18.39 5.74
N LYS A 172 -13.88 -17.78 5.27
CA LYS A 172 -12.90 -17.09 6.10
C LYS A 172 -12.32 -15.88 5.40
N ALA A 173 -12.11 -14.81 6.16
CA ALA A 173 -11.37 -13.65 5.72
C ALA A 173 -10.80 -12.89 6.92
N THR A 174 -9.74 -12.14 6.68
CA THR A 174 -9.11 -11.29 7.69
C THR A 174 -9.33 -9.81 7.37
N ASP A 175 -9.20 -9.43 6.11
CA ASP A 175 -9.20 -8.05 5.67
C ASP A 175 -10.62 -7.51 5.40
N ALA A 176 -10.78 -6.22 5.57
CA ALA A 176 -12.01 -5.52 5.24
C ALA A 176 -12.36 -5.69 3.76
N ASN A 177 -13.59 -6.10 3.51
CA ASN A 177 -14.11 -6.30 2.17
C ASN A 177 -15.63 -6.20 2.22
N ASP A 178 -16.20 -5.38 1.35
CA ASP A 178 -17.64 -5.11 1.30
C ASP A 178 -18.48 -6.30 0.78
N SER A 179 -17.84 -7.27 0.13
CA SER A 179 -18.51 -8.43 -0.47
C SER A 179 -17.58 -9.62 -0.53
N ILE A 180 -17.83 -10.60 0.33
CA ILE A 180 -17.09 -11.85 0.40
C ILE A 180 -18.06 -12.97 0.06
N PRO A 181 -17.95 -13.61 -1.12
CA PRO A 181 -18.85 -14.68 -1.52
C PRO A 181 -18.52 -16.00 -0.81
N LEU A 182 -19.38 -16.43 0.11
CA LEU A 182 -19.33 -17.76 0.69
C LEU A 182 -20.11 -18.71 -0.20
N THR A 183 -19.42 -19.68 -0.80
CA THR A 183 -19.99 -20.66 -1.72
C THR A 183 -19.99 -22.05 -1.08
N ILE A 184 -21.14 -22.69 -1.16
CA ILE A 184 -21.30 -24.11 -0.79
C ILE A 184 -21.55 -24.94 -2.04
N GLU A 185 -21.19 -26.23 -1.98
CA GLU A 185 -21.42 -27.21 -3.02
C GLU A 185 -22.23 -28.40 -2.46
N GLY A 186 -23.33 -28.73 -3.11
CA GLY A 186 -24.17 -29.88 -2.71
C GLY A 186 -23.40 -31.19 -2.85
N ILE A 187 -23.56 -32.08 -1.85
CA ILE A 187 -22.93 -33.39 -1.83
C ILE A 187 -23.97 -34.49 -1.56
N GLY A 188 -23.64 -35.72 -1.97
CA GLY A 188 -24.51 -36.91 -1.78
C GLY A 188 -25.78 -36.77 -2.62
N ASN A 189 -26.90 -36.59 -1.96
CA ASN A 189 -28.20 -36.40 -2.58
C ASN A 189 -28.40 -35.05 -3.26
N TYR A 190 -27.43 -34.14 -3.14
CA TYR A 190 -27.48 -32.79 -3.67
C TYR A 190 -26.30 -32.51 -4.60
N THR A 191 -26.48 -31.59 -5.51
CA THR A 191 -25.47 -31.14 -6.47
C THR A 191 -25.63 -29.66 -6.77
N GLY A 192 -24.65 -29.06 -7.48
CA GLY A 192 -24.64 -27.65 -7.82
C GLY A 192 -24.09 -26.78 -6.68
N THR A 193 -24.10 -25.48 -6.87
CA THR A 193 -23.54 -24.51 -5.90
C THR A 193 -24.56 -23.44 -5.54
N ALA A 194 -24.47 -22.94 -4.32
CA ALA A 194 -25.17 -21.75 -3.87
C ALA A 194 -24.19 -20.80 -3.17
N THR A 195 -24.47 -19.50 -3.26
CA THR A 195 -23.57 -18.47 -2.73
C THR A 195 -24.36 -17.46 -1.90
N VAL A 196 -23.77 -16.98 -0.83
CA VAL A 196 -24.26 -15.86 0.00
C VAL A 196 -23.12 -14.91 0.25
N GLU A 197 -23.43 -13.60 0.22
CA GLU A 197 -22.45 -12.56 0.50
C GLU A 197 -22.40 -12.24 2.00
N TRP A 198 -21.20 -12.02 2.50
CA TRP A 198 -20.94 -11.45 3.82
C TRP A 198 -19.80 -10.42 3.70
N LYS A 199 -19.54 -9.66 4.73
CA LYS A 199 -18.55 -8.60 4.68
C LYS A 199 -17.81 -8.39 5.98
N ILE A 200 -16.62 -7.80 5.87
CA ILE A 200 -15.86 -7.25 6.98
C ILE A 200 -15.74 -5.74 6.74
N THR A 201 -16.36 -4.95 7.61
CA THR A 201 -16.26 -3.49 7.54
C THR A 201 -14.96 -3.00 8.18
N PRO A 202 -14.35 -1.95 7.64
CA PRO A 202 -13.17 -1.35 8.23
C PRO A 202 -13.41 -0.87 9.66
N LYS A 203 -12.36 -0.89 10.47
CA LYS A 203 -12.39 -0.37 11.84
C LYS A 203 -12.19 1.14 11.84
N THR A 204 -13.17 1.88 12.32
CA THR A 204 -13.02 3.34 12.52
C THR A 204 -12.16 3.61 13.76
N VAL A 205 -11.08 4.36 13.58
CA VAL A 205 -10.12 4.69 14.64
C VAL A 205 -9.87 6.19 14.73
N THR A 206 -9.49 6.62 15.93
CA THR A 206 -8.95 7.97 16.18
C THR A 206 -7.55 7.82 16.78
N PRO A 207 -6.54 7.65 15.92
CA PRO A 207 -5.21 7.25 16.37
C PRO A 207 -4.49 8.36 17.13
N THR A 208 -3.56 7.97 17.99
CA THR A 208 -2.48 8.82 18.48
C THR A 208 -1.38 8.84 17.41
N ILE A 209 -0.89 10.04 17.09
CA ILE A 209 0.18 10.24 16.11
C ILE A 209 1.46 10.57 16.86
N GLU A 210 2.48 9.77 16.70
CA GLU A 210 3.83 10.01 17.19
C GLU A 210 4.72 10.37 16.01
N VAL A 211 5.43 11.50 16.10
CA VAL A 211 6.37 11.98 15.08
C VAL A 211 7.71 12.26 15.73
N GLU A 212 8.77 11.69 15.19
CA GLU A 212 10.12 11.91 15.69
C GLU A 212 10.59 13.35 15.41
N PRO A 213 11.25 14.01 16.38
CA PRO A 213 11.80 15.34 16.15
C PRO A 213 12.98 15.26 15.17
N CYS A 214 13.16 16.30 14.39
CA CYS A 214 14.26 16.39 13.43
C CYS A 214 15.07 17.67 13.63
N THR A 215 16.23 17.71 12.97
CA THR A 215 17.09 18.89 12.90
C THR A 215 17.17 19.38 11.48
N TYR A 216 17.16 20.69 11.27
CA TYR A 216 17.28 21.33 9.96
C TYR A 216 18.50 20.80 9.18
N THR A 217 18.29 20.47 7.92
CA THR A 217 19.32 19.97 6.98
C THR A 217 19.40 20.75 5.67
N GLY A 218 18.41 21.64 5.44
CA GLY A 218 18.21 22.32 4.16
C GLY A 218 17.24 21.59 3.23
N ASP A 219 17.13 20.26 3.33
CA ASP A 219 16.18 19.46 2.57
C ASP A 219 14.83 19.36 3.27
N ALA A 220 13.81 18.97 2.52
CA ALA A 220 12.54 18.61 3.09
C ALA A 220 12.69 17.36 3.98
N LEU A 221 12.21 17.44 5.21
CA LEU A 221 12.33 16.41 6.23
C LEU A 221 11.07 15.58 6.30
N GLU A 222 11.22 14.26 6.25
CA GLU A 222 10.14 13.29 6.35
C GLU A 222 10.39 12.36 7.55
N PRO A 223 10.16 12.87 8.79
CA PRO A 223 10.37 12.07 9.99
C PRO A 223 9.46 10.86 10.02
N THR A 224 9.90 9.81 10.71
CA THR A 224 9.07 8.62 10.92
C THR A 224 7.81 8.98 11.70
N VAL A 225 6.68 8.54 11.17
CA VAL A 225 5.36 8.69 11.78
C VAL A 225 4.84 7.34 12.20
N THR A 226 4.43 7.21 13.45
CA THR A 226 3.80 6.02 14.00
C THR A 226 2.39 6.34 14.47
N LEU A 227 1.41 5.59 13.96
CA LEU A 227 0.03 5.67 14.40
C LEU A 227 -0.29 4.54 15.37
N LYS A 228 -1.01 4.85 16.45
CA LYS A 228 -1.47 3.86 17.43
C LYS A 228 -2.95 3.99 17.71
N ASP A 229 -3.63 2.85 17.75
CA ASP A 229 -4.99 2.70 18.28
C ASP A 229 -4.89 2.12 19.69
N GLY A 230 -4.89 2.97 20.70
CA GLY A 230 -4.49 2.61 22.06
C GLY A 230 -3.01 2.20 22.12
N ASN A 231 -2.74 0.93 22.39
CA ASN A 231 -1.37 0.39 22.43
C ASN A 231 -0.95 -0.32 21.13
N GLU A 232 -1.88 -0.56 20.21
CA GLU A 232 -1.63 -1.27 18.97
C GLU A 232 -1.15 -0.32 17.88
N VAL A 233 -0.07 -0.69 17.19
CA VAL A 233 0.45 0.08 16.06
C VAL A 233 -0.37 -0.23 14.83
N ILE A 234 -0.88 0.80 14.17
CA ILE A 234 -1.55 0.67 12.87
C ILE A 234 -0.47 0.46 11.80
N PRO A 235 -0.59 -0.57 10.96
CA PRO A 235 0.37 -0.83 9.89
C PRO A 235 0.53 0.35 8.93
N THR A 236 1.72 0.55 8.40
CA THR A 236 2.05 1.73 7.56
C THR A 236 1.41 1.69 6.17
N ASP A 237 0.94 0.54 5.72
CA ASP A 237 0.20 0.34 4.48
C ASP A 237 -1.29 0.72 4.59
N GLU A 238 -1.77 1.00 5.80
CA GLU A 238 -3.15 1.39 6.08
C GLU A 238 -3.38 2.91 6.04
N TYR A 239 -2.32 3.70 5.89
CA TYR A 239 -2.42 5.16 5.85
C TYR A 239 -1.34 5.79 4.98
N THR A 240 -1.61 7.01 4.56
CA THR A 240 -0.67 7.88 3.87
C THR A 240 -0.28 9.06 4.75
N VAL A 241 0.97 9.54 4.60
CA VAL A 241 1.51 10.69 5.33
C VAL A 241 1.86 11.77 4.33
N GLU A 242 1.30 12.94 4.50
CA GLU A 242 1.68 14.14 3.76
C GLU A 242 2.41 15.10 4.70
N TYR A 243 3.53 15.65 4.24
CA TYR A 243 4.33 16.59 5.01
C TYR A 243 4.15 18.01 4.48
N SER A 244 4.15 18.98 5.38
CA SER A 244 4.10 20.40 5.05
C SER A 244 4.90 21.22 6.05
N ASN A 245 5.42 22.38 5.63
CA ASN A 245 6.32 23.24 6.41
C ASN A 245 7.53 22.48 6.99
N ASN A 246 7.99 21.47 6.26
CA ASN A 246 8.96 20.49 6.73
C ASN A 246 10.41 20.74 6.29
N THR A 247 10.71 21.96 5.80
CA THR A 247 12.06 22.30 5.32
C THR A 247 12.82 23.16 6.32
N ASN A 248 12.19 24.20 6.86
CA ASN A 248 12.85 25.15 7.75
C ASN A 248 12.72 24.78 9.24
N ALA A 249 13.66 25.18 10.06
CA ALA A 249 13.53 25.01 11.51
C ALA A 249 12.29 25.75 12.03
N GLY A 250 11.59 25.12 12.97
CA GLY A 250 10.32 25.59 13.48
C GLY A 250 9.30 24.47 13.64
N THR A 251 8.09 24.70 13.19
CA THR A 251 7.00 23.72 13.27
C THR A 251 6.67 23.17 11.90
N GLY A 252 7.00 21.90 11.68
CA GLY A 252 6.51 21.10 10.56
C GLY A 252 5.16 20.47 10.91
N ARG A 253 4.47 19.98 9.89
CA ARG A 253 3.16 19.33 10.06
C ARG A 253 3.05 18.10 9.20
N VAL A 254 2.50 17.04 9.77
CA VAL A 254 2.05 15.85 9.06
C VAL A 254 0.53 15.84 8.96
N THR A 255 0.03 15.35 7.83
CA THR A 255 -1.39 15.09 7.59
C THR A 255 -1.55 13.62 7.27
N ILE A 256 -2.39 12.94 8.03
CA ILE A 256 -2.64 11.50 7.90
C ILE A 256 -4.00 11.30 7.25
N LYS A 257 -4.03 10.39 6.26
CA LYS A 257 -5.25 9.93 5.60
C LYS A 257 -5.23 8.41 5.51
N ASP A 258 -6.37 7.78 5.60
CA ASP A 258 -6.51 6.34 5.35
C ASP A 258 -6.23 5.99 3.89
N VAL A 259 -5.91 4.73 3.68
CA VAL A 259 -5.83 4.14 2.34
C VAL A 259 -7.23 3.68 1.94
N ALA A 260 -7.68 4.08 0.76
CA ALA A 260 -8.98 3.67 0.24
C ALA A 260 -9.07 2.14 0.10
N GLY A 261 -10.09 1.55 0.70
CA GLY A 261 -10.27 0.08 0.71
C GLY A 261 -9.38 -0.66 1.70
N GLY A 262 -8.69 0.05 2.59
CA GLY A 262 -7.93 -0.54 3.68
C GLY A 262 -8.79 -1.03 4.85
N ASN A 263 -8.14 -1.61 5.84
CA ASN A 263 -8.77 -2.21 7.01
C ASN A 263 -9.23 -1.18 8.06
N TYR A 264 -8.78 0.06 7.92
CA TYR A 264 -9.08 1.15 8.85
C TYR A 264 -9.76 2.31 8.16
N VAL A 265 -10.68 2.96 8.86
CA VAL A 265 -11.18 4.29 8.55
C VAL A 265 -10.53 5.27 9.52
N ILE A 266 -9.57 6.03 9.03
CA ILE A 266 -8.84 7.04 9.78
C ILE A 266 -9.36 8.40 9.33
N LYS A 267 -10.07 9.12 10.21
CA LYS A 267 -10.43 10.51 9.90
C LYS A 267 -9.15 11.31 9.71
N GLU A 268 -9.11 12.15 8.68
CA GLU A 268 -7.98 13.03 8.41
C GLU A 268 -7.55 13.73 9.70
N LYS A 269 -6.30 13.61 10.04
CA LYS A 269 -5.74 14.14 11.27
C LYS A 269 -4.39 14.77 11.00
N THR A 270 -4.14 15.88 11.64
CA THR A 270 -2.86 16.58 11.56
C THR A 270 -2.13 16.50 12.89
N GLN A 271 -0.81 16.44 12.83
CA GLN A 271 0.07 16.53 13.97
C GLN A 271 1.25 17.43 13.63
N ASP A 272 1.53 18.36 14.52
CA ASP A 272 2.72 19.22 14.42
C ASP A 272 3.93 18.49 15.02
N PHE A 273 5.10 18.71 14.40
CA PHE A 273 6.38 18.23 14.91
C PHE A 273 7.41 19.34 14.91
N THR A 274 8.47 19.19 15.72
CA THR A 274 9.50 20.22 15.87
C THR A 274 10.67 19.91 14.94
N ILE A 275 11.08 20.92 14.17
CA ILE A 275 12.34 20.94 13.45
C ILE A 275 13.28 21.88 14.22
N THR A 276 14.27 21.30 14.87
CA THR A 276 15.24 22.05 15.66
C THR A 276 16.24 22.75 14.74
N LYS A 277 16.76 23.88 15.19
CA LYS A 277 17.83 24.59 14.49
C LYS A 277 19.09 23.74 14.41
N ALA A 278 19.75 23.75 13.26
CA ALA A 278 21.08 23.18 13.11
C ALA A 278 22.12 23.92 13.99
N ALA A 279 23.19 23.24 14.31
CA ALA A 279 24.33 23.88 15.02
C ALA A 279 24.88 25.03 14.20
N ALA A 280 25.34 26.07 14.89
CA ALA A 280 26.01 27.19 14.25
C ALA A 280 27.20 26.71 13.37
N PRO A 281 27.45 27.30 12.21
CA PRO A 281 28.62 27.00 11.40
C PRO A 281 29.91 27.28 12.17
N THR A 282 30.92 26.44 11.98
CA THR A 282 32.20 26.52 12.75
C THR A 282 33.26 27.42 12.11
N ASN A 283 33.15 27.73 10.83
CA ASN A 283 34.17 28.51 10.10
C ASN A 283 33.90 30.02 10.12
N ILE A 284 33.59 30.56 11.29
CA ILE A 284 33.31 31.99 11.45
C ILE A 284 34.62 32.75 11.51
N GLN A 285 34.77 33.71 10.59
CA GLN A 285 35.96 34.61 10.55
C GLN A 285 35.75 35.80 11.47
N SER A 286 36.84 36.30 12.06
CA SER A 286 36.82 37.58 12.77
C SER A 286 37.06 38.72 11.77
N GLY A 287 36.23 39.76 11.88
CA GLY A 287 36.44 41.01 11.13
C GLY A 287 37.49 41.89 11.76
N THR A 288 38.04 42.79 10.98
CA THR A 288 38.91 43.86 11.47
C THR A 288 38.39 45.21 10.98
N LEU A 289 38.08 46.07 11.90
CA LEU A 289 37.71 47.48 11.62
C LEU A 289 38.86 48.38 12.06
N THR A 290 39.52 49.02 11.10
CA THR A 290 40.62 49.92 11.38
C THR A 290 40.09 51.33 11.49
N ILE A 291 40.40 52.01 12.59
CA ILE A 291 40.12 53.44 12.79
C ILE A 291 41.40 54.22 12.78
N THR A 292 41.32 55.46 12.37
CA THR A 292 42.44 56.40 12.35
C THR A 292 42.36 57.29 13.58
N ASN A 293 43.43 57.34 14.35
CA ASN A 293 43.55 58.28 15.47
C ASN A 293 43.52 59.70 14.98
N GLY A 294 42.88 60.58 15.77
CA GLY A 294 42.83 62.02 15.51
C GLY A 294 41.77 62.46 14.46
N LEU A 295 41.01 61.53 13.93
CA LEU A 295 39.92 61.85 13.00
C LEU A 295 38.58 61.51 13.67
N HIS A 296 37.65 62.47 13.67
CA HIS A 296 36.24 62.21 13.95
C HIS A 296 35.60 61.70 12.68
N LYS A 297 35.38 60.37 12.60
CA LYS A 297 34.87 59.72 11.41
C LYS A 297 33.99 58.53 11.77
N THR A 298 32.97 58.30 10.95
CA THR A 298 32.17 57.09 10.97
C THR A 298 32.81 56.04 10.08
N TYR A 299 33.08 54.90 10.62
CA TYR A 299 33.56 53.70 9.91
C TYR A 299 32.41 52.72 9.81
N SER A 300 32.36 51.99 8.71
CA SER A 300 31.35 50.97 8.47
C SER A 300 31.99 49.62 8.18
N PHE A 301 31.31 48.55 8.57
CA PHE A 301 31.71 47.18 8.31
C PHE A 301 30.46 46.35 7.99
N ASP A 302 30.50 45.61 6.91
CA ASP A 302 29.43 44.70 6.54
C ASP A 302 29.61 43.33 7.23
N LEU A 303 28.85 43.10 8.29
CA LEU A 303 28.86 41.87 9.07
C LEU A 303 28.48 40.63 8.28
N SER A 304 27.70 40.79 7.21
CA SER A 304 27.30 39.68 6.36
C SER A 304 28.48 38.95 5.72
N THR A 305 29.60 39.68 5.55
CA THR A 305 30.83 39.16 4.98
C THR A 305 31.55 38.14 5.90
N LEU A 306 31.24 38.17 7.18
CA LEU A 306 31.79 37.26 8.17
C LEU A 306 30.97 35.96 8.31
N LEU A 307 29.75 35.92 7.77
CA LEU A 307 28.94 34.74 7.79
C LEU A 307 29.52 33.70 6.81
N PRO A 308 29.75 32.46 7.26
CA PRO A 308 30.18 31.38 6.41
C PRO A 308 29.21 31.16 5.24
N LYS A 309 29.72 30.91 4.06
CA LYS A 309 28.89 30.56 2.91
C LYS A 309 28.38 29.13 3.09
N LEU A 310 27.07 28.97 3.09
CA LEU A 310 26.44 27.65 3.18
C LEU A 310 26.41 27.00 1.80
N THR A 311 26.43 25.66 1.80
CA THR A 311 26.24 24.86 0.60
C THR A 311 24.74 24.62 0.39
N ALA A 312 24.25 24.86 -0.82
CA ALA A 312 22.86 24.56 -1.16
C ALA A 312 22.54 23.08 -0.88
N PRO A 313 21.32 22.75 -0.41
CA PRO A 313 20.13 23.58 -0.24
C PRO A 313 20.05 24.37 1.09
N CYS A 314 21.07 24.30 1.95
CA CYS A 314 21.08 24.98 3.23
C CYS A 314 21.08 26.52 3.07
N ASP A 315 20.30 27.20 3.89
CA ASP A 315 20.27 28.64 4.04
C ASP A 315 20.07 29.05 5.51
N TYR A 316 20.35 30.30 5.83
CA TYR A 316 20.16 30.83 7.20
C TYR A 316 18.70 31.13 7.53
N GLY A 317 17.81 31.19 6.53
CA GLY A 317 16.49 31.74 6.69
C GLY A 317 16.52 33.25 6.97
N THR A 318 15.64 33.70 7.84
CA THR A 318 15.67 35.11 8.28
C THR A 318 16.84 35.36 9.19
N ILE A 319 17.64 36.36 8.86
CA ILE A 319 18.82 36.78 9.63
C ILE A 319 18.49 38.08 10.36
N THR A 320 18.83 38.12 11.64
CA THR A 320 18.79 39.35 12.45
C THR A 320 20.11 39.52 13.20
N TYR A 321 20.60 40.75 13.20
CA TYR A 321 21.86 41.12 13.87
C TYR A 321 21.53 41.86 15.14
N ASP A 322 22.00 41.34 16.27
CA ASP A 322 21.73 41.91 17.58
C ASP A 322 23.04 42.32 18.21
N LYS A 323 23.13 43.58 18.61
CA LYS A 323 24.35 44.17 19.15
C LYS A 323 24.57 43.77 20.61
N LYS A 324 25.64 43.04 20.87
CA LYS A 324 26.23 42.99 22.21
C LYS A 324 27.62 43.57 22.12
N VAL A 325 27.82 44.77 22.72
CA VAL A 325 29.13 45.42 22.77
C VAL A 325 29.85 44.91 24.02
N ASP A 326 31.03 44.31 23.82
CA ASP A 326 31.97 44.08 24.90
C ASP A 326 32.81 45.32 25.05
N THR A 327 32.75 45.93 26.23
CA THR A 327 33.16 47.29 26.54
C THR A 327 34.65 47.43 26.89
N ASN A 328 35.53 47.05 25.99
CA ASN A 328 36.93 47.46 26.09
C ASN A 328 37.36 48.41 24.94
N LEU A 329 36.40 49.16 24.43
CA LEU A 329 36.72 50.30 23.56
C LEU A 329 37.24 51.43 24.47
N GLY A 330 38.56 51.50 24.71
CA GLY A 330 39.18 52.46 25.59
C GLY A 330 38.83 53.90 25.32
N VAL A 331 39.04 54.75 26.28
CA VAL A 331 38.67 56.17 26.40
C VAL A 331 38.59 56.95 25.11
N GLY A 332 37.35 57.30 24.73
CA GLY A 332 36.97 58.10 23.58
C GLY A 332 35.48 57.88 23.25
N SER A 333 34.74 58.90 22.83
CA SER A 333 33.32 58.74 22.50
C SER A 333 33.15 57.86 21.27
N LEU A 334 32.88 56.60 21.47
CA LEU A 334 32.63 55.64 20.40
C LEU A 334 31.15 55.25 20.44
N ILE A 335 30.46 55.54 19.36
CA ILE A 335 29.07 55.15 19.17
C ILE A 335 29.03 54.02 18.16
N THR A 336 28.58 52.87 18.58
CA THR A 336 28.43 51.69 17.71
C THR A 336 26.97 51.43 17.47
N LEU A 337 26.60 51.36 16.21
CA LEU A 337 25.25 50.99 15.76
C LEU A 337 25.32 49.79 14.85
N VAL A 338 24.37 48.89 15.01
CA VAL A 338 24.19 47.73 14.12
C VAL A 338 22.81 47.81 13.51
N ASN A 339 22.74 47.77 12.19
CA ASN A 339 21.46 47.60 11.50
C ASN A 339 21.05 46.17 11.61
N GLY A 340 19.99 45.89 12.39
CA GLY A 340 19.50 44.54 12.65
C GLY A 340 19.05 43.77 11.43
N LYS A 341 18.75 44.42 10.30
CA LYS A 341 18.29 43.77 9.06
C LYS A 341 19.41 43.59 8.03
N THR A 342 20.25 44.60 7.85
CA THR A 342 21.30 44.60 6.80
C THR A 342 22.62 44.04 7.32
N GLY A 343 22.86 44.02 8.63
CA GLY A 343 24.13 43.68 9.18
C GLY A 343 25.19 44.76 9.01
N GLU A 344 24.82 45.97 8.68
CA GLU A 344 25.77 47.09 8.65
C GLU A 344 26.12 47.51 10.06
N LEU A 345 27.40 47.39 10.41
CA LEU A 345 27.99 47.91 11.64
C LEU A 345 28.55 49.28 11.32
N THR A 346 28.15 50.30 12.07
CA THR A 346 28.76 51.61 12.01
C THR A 346 29.42 51.94 13.34
N LEU A 347 30.64 52.43 13.29
CA LEU A 347 31.43 52.90 14.43
C LEU A 347 31.82 54.37 14.22
N GLU A 348 31.22 55.23 14.98
CA GLU A 348 31.66 56.61 15.06
C GLU A 348 32.82 56.72 16.03
N ALA A 349 34.00 57.04 15.54
CA ALA A 349 35.22 57.14 16.32
C ALA A 349 35.76 58.57 16.33
N ASN A 350 36.01 59.07 17.51
CA ASN A 350 36.69 60.32 17.74
C ASN A 350 37.79 60.12 18.79
N ARG A 351 38.85 59.45 18.36
CA ARG A 351 39.96 59.12 19.26
C ARG A 351 41.12 60.08 19.05
N SER A 352 41.48 60.82 20.12
CA SER A 352 42.59 61.75 20.10
C SER A 352 43.96 61.16 20.51
N GLY A 353 44.00 59.86 20.79
CA GLY A 353 45.25 59.15 21.19
C GLY A 353 46.11 58.84 19.96
N THR A 354 47.39 58.64 20.21
CA THR A 354 48.38 58.19 19.22
C THR A 354 48.74 56.73 19.34
N ASP A 355 48.08 56.02 20.29
CA ASP A 355 48.34 54.59 20.52
C ASP A 355 47.68 53.78 19.42
N GLU A 356 48.43 52.92 18.83
CA GLU A 356 48.01 52.02 17.77
C GLU A 356 47.82 50.62 18.29
N GLY A 357 47.09 49.78 17.51
CA GLY A 357 46.84 48.39 17.80
C GLY A 357 45.37 48.11 18.10
N GLN A 358 45.10 46.86 18.45
CA GLN A 358 43.75 46.44 18.86
C GLN A 358 43.45 47.06 20.23
N PHE A 359 42.45 47.90 20.28
CA PHE A 359 42.03 48.56 21.51
C PHE A 359 40.61 48.14 21.94
N GLY A 360 39.97 47.29 21.19
CA GLY A 360 38.66 46.74 21.57
C GLY A 360 38.15 45.69 20.63
N THR A 361 37.05 45.09 21.04
CA THR A 361 36.33 44.07 20.27
C THR A 361 34.84 44.36 20.28
N ILE A 362 34.18 44.23 19.14
CA ILE A 362 32.73 44.32 19.01
C ILE A 362 32.24 42.91 18.76
N THR A 363 31.33 42.46 19.60
CA THR A 363 30.67 41.15 19.42
C THR A 363 29.25 41.39 18.98
N VAL A 364 28.81 40.68 17.93
CA VAL A 364 27.46 40.75 17.39
C VAL A 364 26.88 39.34 17.36
N THR A 365 25.75 39.17 18.02
CA THR A 365 24.98 37.94 17.91
C THR A 365 24.12 37.99 16.66
N VAL A 366 24.24 37.01 15.83
CA VAL A 366 23.41 36.83 14.65
C VAL A 366 22.43 35.70 14.90
N SER A 367 21.18 36.05 15.01
CA SER A 367 20.11 35.06 15.15
C SER A 367 19.55 34.72 13.77
N THR A 368 19.38 33.45 13.51
CA THR A 368 18.88 32.94 12.22
C THR A 368 17.66 32.05 12.44
N SER A 369 16.85 31.88 11.40
CA SER A 369 15.73 30.96 11.52
C SER A 369 16.16 29.49 11.62
N ASN A 370 17.18 29.09 10.84
CA ASN A 370 17.53 27.69 10.61
C ASN A 370 18.74 27.18 11.41
N TYR A 371 19.55 28.10 11.94
CA TYR A 371 20.75 27.77 12.73
C TYR A 371 20.69 28.38 14.12
N GLN A 372 21.39 27.78 15.06
CA GLN A 372 21.65 28.37 16.38
C GLN A 372 22.41 29.68 16.21
N ASP A 373 22.35 30.52 17.23
CA ASP A 373 22.96 31.86 17.21
C ASP A 373 24.46 31.81 16.89
N ILE A 374 24.86 32.72 16.01
CA ILE A 374 26.22 32.87 15.51
C ILE A 374 26.83 34.10 16.19
N ILE A 375 28.01 33.97 16.76
CA ILE A 375 28.73 35.10 17.37
C ILE A 375 29.78 35.61 16.37
N LEU A 376 29.56 36.81 15.87
CA LEU A 376 30.56 37.52 15.06
C LEU A 376 31.44 38.41 15.95
N THR A 377 32.73 38.43 15.67
CA THR A 377 33.71 39.22 16.38
C THR A 377 34.41 40.19 15.45
N ILE A 378 34.41 41.47 15.77
CA ILE A 378 35.09 42.51 15.03
C ILE A 378 36.17 43.12 15.94
N ASN A 379 37.43 42.95 15.55
CA ASN A 379 38.54 43.57 16.21
C ASN A 379 38.68 45.02 15.76
N VAL A 380 38.64 45.96 16.70
CA VAL A 380 38.83 47.37 16.41
C VAL A 380 40.28 47.78 16.60
N ILE A 381 40.90 48.16 15.51
CA ILE A 381 42.33 48.55 15.48
C ILE A 381 42.45 50.04 15.23
N ALA A 382 43.19 50.76 16.06
CA ALA A 382 43.53 52.15 15.86
C ALA A 382 44.91 52.29 15.20
N LYS A 383 45.00 53.14 14.21
CA LYS A 383 46.26 53.44 13.55
C LYS A 383 46.34 54.95 13.18
N ASN A 384 47.56 55.49 13.25
CA ASN A 384 47.88 56.86 12.79
C ASN A 384 48.32 56.89 11.36
N ARG A 385 47.88 56.00 10.54
CA ARG A 385 48.46 55.79 9.22
C ARG A 385 47.45 55.98 8.11
N ILE A 386 47.99 56.23 6.93
CA ILE A 386 47.21 56.33 5.72
C ILE A 386 46.81 54.94 5.23
N THR A 387 45.53 54.81 4.93
CA THR A 387 45.06 53.62 4.29
C THR A 387 45.30 53.71 2.80
N PRO A 388 46.14 52.89 2.19
CA PRO A 388 46.33 52.90 0.75
C PRO A 388 45.08 52.38 0.05
N THR A 389 44.87 52.83 -1.19
CA THR A 389 43.71 52.46 -2.01
C THR A 389 44.11 51.65 -3.23
N GLY A 390 43.20 50.83 -3.76
CA GLY A 390 43.42 50.04 -4.96
C GLY A 390 42.92 48.62 -4.76
N THR A 391 43.24 47.79 -5.72
CA THR A 391 42.87 46.37 -5.76
C THR A 391 44.05 45.52 -6.25
N PRO A 392 44.20 44.25 -5.81
CA PRO A 392 45.24 43.37 -6.34
C PRO A 392 45.02 43.05 -7.84
N THR A 393 46.10 42.77 -8.50
CA THR A 393 46.09 42.10 -9.82
C THR A 393 46.06 40.60 -9.59
N LEU A 394 45.09 39.94 -10.22
CA LEU A 394 44.92 38.48 -10.15
C LEU A 394 45.73 37.80 -11.25
N SER A 395 46.43 36.70 -10.97
CA SER A 395 47.11 35.87 -12.00
C SER A 395 46.10 35.19 -12.96
N LYS A 396 44.89 34.95 -12.47
CA LYS A 396 43.72 34.49 -13.24
C LYS A 396 42.44 34.95 -12.51
N ASN A 397 41.38 35.21 -13.25
CA ASN A 397 40.11 35.66 -12.71
C ASN A 397 39.02 34.60 -12.64
N ALA A 398 39.41 33.35 -12.95
CA ALA A 398 38.53 32.22 -12.90
C ALA A 398 39.25 30.98 -12.35
N ILE A 399 38.46 30.16 -11.66
CA ILE A 399 38.89 28.84 -11.13
C ILE A 399 37.79 27.83 -11.39
N THR A 400 38.18 26.56 -11.40
CA THR A 400 37.24 25.46 -11.53
C THR A 400 36.74 25.05 -10.14
N TYR A 401 35.48 24.69 -10.01
CA TYR A 401 34.93 24.12 -8.78
C TYR A 401 35.82 22.98 -8.26
N GLY A 402 36.19 23.06 -7.00
CA GLY A 402 37.16 22.18 -6.36
C GLY A 402 38.55 22.82 -6.16
N ASP A 403 38.85 23.89 -6.87
CA ASP A 403 40.10 24.63 -6.66
C ASP A 403 39.94 25.57 -5.46
N ALA A 404 40.98 25.65 -4.62
CA ALA A 404 41.07 26.63 -3.55
C ALA A 404 41.53 28.00 -4.08
N LEU A 405 41.17 29.08 -3.35
CA LEU A 405 41.53 30.44 -3.74
C LEU A 405 43.04 30.68 -3.87
N ASN A 406 43.88 29.98 -3.09
CA ASN A 406 45.33 30.07 -3.14
C ASN A 406 45.95 29.64 -4.49
N THR A 407 45.13 29.01 -5.37
CA THR A 407 45.54 28.72 -6.76
C THR A 407 45.59 29.99 -7.63
N ILE A 408 45.07 31.12 -7.13
CA ILE A 408 45.15 32.44 -7.74
C ILE A 408 46.20 33.25 -6.98
N ALA A 409 47.28 33.59 -7.61
CA ALA A 409 48.25 34.52 -7.02
C ALA A 409 47.76 35.96 -7.12
N LEU A 410 47.89 36.69 -6.01
CA LEU A 410 47.65 38.11 -5.92
C LEU A 410 48.95 38.88 -6.08
N SER A 411 48.89 40.01 -6.80
CA SER A 411 50.08 40.89 -7.04
C SER A 411 49.64 42.33 -7.22
N GLY A 412 50.57 43.25 -7.33
CA GLY A 412 50.35 44.68 -7.55
C GLY A 412 50.73 45.51 -6.33
N LYS A 413 50.38 46.77 -6.37
CA LYS A 413 50.58 47.73 -5.30
C LYS A 413 49.32 48.53 -5.02
N LEU A 414 49.15 48.97 -3.81
CA LEU A 414 48.09 49.94 -3.49
C LEU A 414 48.64 51.35 -3.63
N HIS A 415 47.78 52.33 -3.65
CA HIS A 415 48.09 53.72 -3.86
C HIS A 415 47.78 54.59 -2.64
N ASP A 416 48.69 55.37 -2.21
CA ASP A 416 48.50 56.41 -1.20
C ASP A 416 48.01 57.72 -1.89
N ASN A 417 46.73 57.97 -1.79
CA ASN A 417 46.08 59.11 -2.42
C ASN A 417 46.48 60.46 -1.78
N VAL A 418 47.01 60.43 -0.57
CA VAL A 418 47.45 61.68 0.12
C VAL A 418 48.79 62.10 -0.43
N ASN A 419 49.71 61.15 -0.58
CA ASN A 419 51.09 61.41 -1.01
C ASN A 419 51.30 61.07 -2.50
N ASN A 420 50.29 60.54 -3.21
CA ASN A 420 50.32 60.15 -4.60
C ASN A 420 51.49 59.22 -4.94
N VAL A 421 51.64 58.17 -4.13
CA VAL A 421 52.72 57.16 -4.28
C VAL A 421 52.13 55.77 -4.19
N ASP A 422 52.73 54.80 -4.86
CA ASP A 422 52.38 53.41 -4.74
C ASP A 422 52.90 52.87 -3.38
N VAL A 423 52.11 52.01 -2.79
CA VAL A 423 52.40 51.35 -1.51
C VAL A 423 52.83 49.91 -1.78
N ASP A 424 54.05 49.60 -1.40
CA ASP A 424 54.60 48.24 -1.46
C ASP A 424 54.05 47.39 -0.32
N GLY A 425 53.70 46.15 -0.66
CA GLY A 425 53.15 45.20 0.33
C GLY A 425 52.85 43.85 -0.26
N THR A 426 52.32 42.99 0.54
CA THR A 426 51.93 41.61 0.17
C THR A 426 50.42 41.47 0.17
N PHE A 427 49.86 40.93 -0.88
CA PHE A 427 48.45 40.52 -0.92
C PHE A 427 48.34 39.04 -0.54
N GLU A 428 47.44 38.72 0.38
CA GLU A 428 47.08 37.36 0.73
C GLU A 428 45.56 37.19 0.74
N TRP A 429 45.09 36.02 0.36
CA TRP A 429 43.71 35.67 0.57
C TRP A 429 43.43 35.49 2.04
N VAL A 430 42.32 36.03 2.57
CA VAL A 430 41.93 35.85 3.97
C VAL A 430 41.73 34.37 4.31
N ASP A 431 41.16 33.61 3.38
CA ASP A 431 41.13 32.14 3.43
C ASP A 431 41.55 31.60 2.06
N GLY A 432 42.84 31.39 1.91
CA GLY A 432 43.39 30.81 0.65
C GLY A 432 43.00 29.35 0.41
N THR A 433 42.51 28.68 1.45
CA THR A 433 42.10 27.24 1.33
C THR A 433 40.62 27.09 0.98
N HIS A 434 39.85 28.20 0.98
CA HIS A 434 38.44 28.18 0.63
C HIS A 434 38.22 27.67 -0.82
N ILE A 435 37.29 26.77 -0.95
CA ILE A 435 36.82 26.23 -2.23
C ILE A 435 35.45 26.83 -2.54
N PRO A 436 35.37 27.88 -3.38
CA PRO A 436 34.07 28.49 -3.67
C PRO A 436 33.21 27.62 -4.56
N VAL A 437 31.88 27.75 -4.37
CA VAL A 437 30.90 26.98 -5.14
C VAL A 437 30.51 27.74 -6.43
N VAL A 438 30.12 26.98 -7.43
CA VAL A 438 29.59 27.55 -8.69
C VAL A 438 28.25 28.23 -8.39
N GLY A 439 28.16 29.54 -8.68
CA GLY A 439 26.95 30.36 -8.50
C GLY A 439 26.51 31.07 -9.78
N ASN A 440 25.39 31.79 -9.71
CA ASN A 440 24.93 32.65 -10.80
C ASN A 440 25.63 34.02 -10.72
N GLY A 441 26.91 34.05 -11.04
CA GLY A 441 27.72 35.27 -10.98
C GLY A 441 29.15 34.98 -10.46
N THR A 442 29.82 36.05 -10.06
CA THR A 442 31.18 35.93 -9.53
C THR A 442 31.17 35.76 -8.01
N TYR A 443 32.08 34.95 -7.52
CA TYR A 443 32.38 34.81 -6.11
C TYR A 443 33.27 36.00 -5.67
N ALA A 444 32.84 36.76 -4.64
CA ALA A 444 33.61 37.87 -4.10
C ALA A 444 34.58 37.34 -3.02
N ALA A 445 35.82 37.05 -3.41
CA ALA A 445 36.87 36.55 -2.56
C ALA A 445 37.54 37.68 -1.77
N GLU A 446 37.75 37.47 -0.48
CA GLU A 446 38.38 38.46 0.38
C GLU A 446 39.89 38.32 0.38
N TRP A 447 40.55 39.49 0.33
CA TRP A 447 42.01 39.58 0.42
C TRP A 447 42.44 40.58 1.48
N ILE A 448 43.65 40.40 1.98
CA ILE A 448 44.34 41.31 2.87
C ILE A 448 45.63 41.77 2.20
N PHE A 449 45.95 43.07 2.35
CA PHE A 449 47.19 43.69 1.94
C PHE A 449 47.96 44.14 3.19
N GLU A 450 49.11 43.58 3.38
CA GLU A 450 50.05 44.00 4.43
C GLU A 450 51.13 44.84 3.83
N PRO A 451 51.16 46.18 4.10
CA PRO A 451 52.21 47.03 3.59
C PRO A 451 53.57 46.66 4.18
N THR A 452 54.62 46.68 3.34
CA THR A 452 56.01 46.48 3.82
C THR A 452 56.42 47.53 4.82
N ASP A 453 55.99 48.78 4.58
CA ASP A 453 56.17 49.89 5.54
C ASP A 453 54.99 49.99 6.50
N THR A 454 55.01 49.10 7.50
CA THR A 454 54.03 49.07 8.55
C THR A 454 54.04 50.25 9.47
N GLU A 455 55.00 51.17 9.37
CA GLU A 455 55.05 52.44 10.13
C GLU A 455 54.26 53.54 9.42
N LYS A 456 54.06 53.48 8.16
CA LYS A 456 53.44 54.53 7.36
C LYS A 456 52.03 54.19 6.88
N TYR A 457 51.72 52.94 6.57
CA TYR A 457 50.46 52.50 5.99
C TYR A 457 49.74 51.49 6.86
N LEU A 458 48.44 51.48 6.71
CA LEU A 458 47.56 50.52 7.38
C LEU A 458 47.37 49.28 6.53
N THR A 459 47.17 48.15 7.16
CA THR A 459 46.69 46.94 6.54
C THR A 459 45.34 47.20 5.90
N VAL A 460 45.11 46.72 4.68
CA VAL A 460 43.89 46.90 3.91
C VAL A 460 43.38 45.51 3.48
N SER A 461 42.11 45.29 3.65
CA SER A 461 41.44 44.14 3.08
C SER A 461 40.39 44.56 2.03
N GLY A 462 40.09 43.69 1.12
CA GLY A 462 39.08 43.97 0.07
C GLY A 462 38.55 42.71 -0.56
N ARG A 463 37.86 42.87 -1.63
CA ARG A 463 37.27 41.77 -2.39
C ARG A 463 37.64 41.85 -3.87
N SER A 464 37.89 40.70 -4.45
CA SER A 464 38.02 40.54 -5.91
C SER A 464 37.01 39.54 -6.42
N ASN A 465 36.42 39.84 -7.54
CA ASN A 465 35.43 38.97 -8.17
C ASN A 465 36.11 37.84 -8.93
N ILE A 466 35.84 36.64 -8.52
CA ILE A 466 36.36 35.41 -9.13
C ILE A 466 35.21 34.64 -9.78
N THR A 467 35.36 34.26 -11.03
CA THR A 467 34.42 33.36 -11.69
C THR A 467 34.73 31.93 -11.24
N VAL A 468 33.71 31.22 -10.80
CA VAL A 468 33.86 29.79 -10.49
C VAL A 468 33.21 28.99 -11.61
N GLU A 469 34.07 28.38 -12.40
CA GLU A 469 33.64 27.52 -13.51
C GLU A 469 33.27 26.14 -13.00
N LYS A 470 32.33 25.51 -13.67
CA LYS A 470 31.96 24.13 -13.34
C LYS A 470 33.14 23.21 -13.61
N ALA A 471 33.44 22.35 -12.66
CA ALA A 471 34.38 21.26 -12.91
C ALA A 471 33.77 20.29 -13.94
N GLN A 472 34.68 19.74 -14.74
CA GLN A 472 34.29 18.66 -15.66
C GLN A 472 33.89 17.43 -14.85
N PRO A 473 32.64 17.08 -14.80
CA PRO A 473 32.30 15.84 -14.17
C PRO A 473 32.86 14.68 -15.03
N TYR A 474 33.31 13.67 -14.37
CA TYR A 474 33.56 12.42 -15.04
C TYR A 474 32.73 11.30 -14.43
N GLY A 475 32.40 10.37 -15.21
CA GLY A 475 31.72 9.17 -14.79
C GLY A 475 31.96 8.06 -15.79
N LYS A 476 32.10 6.87 -15.31
CA LYS A 476 32.22 5.69 -16.13
C LYS A 476 30.87 4.97 -16.18
N VAL A 477 30.32 4.93 -17.36
CA VAL A 477 29.11 4.14 -17.60
C VAL A 477 29.51 2.74 -18.00
N SER A 478 28.99 1.78 -17.31
CA SER A 478 29.14 0.37 -17.68
C SER A 478 27.78 -0.28 -17.84
N MET A 479 27.67 -1.20 -18.71
CA MET A 479 26.49 -2.01 -18.92
C MET A 479 26.93 -3.44 -19.18
N ALA A 480 26.28 -4.39 -18.59
CA ALA A 480 26.53 -5.78 -18.89
C ALA A 480 26.21 -6.08 -20.36
N GLY A 481 27.00 -6.94 -20.96
CA GLY A 481 26.67 -7.45 -22.29
C GLY A 481 25.30 -8.15 -22.27
N TYR A 482 24.55 -8.01 -23.34
CA TYR A 482 23.25 -8.65 -23.47
C TYR A 482 23.16 -9.48 -24.75
N THR A 483 22.31 -10.47 -24.71
CA THR A 483 22.06 -11.34 -25.86
C THR A 483 20.98 -10.72 -26.76
N TYR A 484 21.16 -10.82 -28.06
CA TYR A 484 20.19 -10.38 -29.06
C TYR A 484 18.78 -10.91 -28.73
N GLY A 485 17.78 -10.03 -28.76
CA GLY A 485 16.38 -10.35 -28.43
C GLY A 485 16.02 -10.31 -26.93
N LYS A 486 16.96 -9.94 -26.06
CA LYS A 486 16.70 -9.68 -24.63
C LYS A 486 16.74 -8.19 -24.35
N THR A 487 16.08 -7.78 -23.29
CA THR A 487 16.12 -6.39 -22.82
C THR A 487 17.51 -6.12 -22.21
N PRO A 488 18.19 -5.06 -22.64
CA PRO A 488 19.45 -4.65 -22.01
C PRO A 488 19.26 -4.32 -20.52
N SER A 489 20.28 -4.56 -19.73
CA SER A 489 20.31 -4.10 -18.34
C SER A 489 20.40 -2.57 -18.28
N THR A 490 19.94 -1.98 -17.20
CA THR A 490 20.12 -0.54 -16.97
C THR A 490 21.61 -0.23 -16.87
N PRO A 491 22.11 0.79 -17.60
CA PRO A 491 23.49 1.22 -17.44
C PRO A 491 23.77 1.69 -16.01
N THR A 492 24.94 1.36 -15.51
CA THR A 492 25.39 1.78 -14.18
C THR A 492 26.46 2.85 -14.32
N LEU A 493 26.26 3.97 -13.63
CA LEU A 493 27.26 5.02 -13.53
C LEU A 493 28.16 4.75 -12.32
N THR A 494 29.45 4.53 -12.58
CA THR A 494 30.49 4.29 -11.56
C THR A 494 31.61 5.32 -11.73
N ASP A 495 32.50 5.41 -10.74
CA ASP A 495 33.65 6.31 -10.81
C ASP A 495 33.23 7.75 -11.20
N ARG A 496 32.25 8.30 -10.52
CA ARG A 496 31.75 9.65 -10.81
C ARG A 496 32.27 10.68 -9.83
N THR A 497 32.43 11.92 -10.28
CA THR A 497 32.68 13.06 -9.41
C THR A 497 31.37 13.73 -9.00
N GLY A 498 31.25 14.03 -7.72
CA GLY A 498 30.07 14.74 -7.18
C GLY A 498 28.78 13.93 -7.21
N ASP A 499 27.68 14.61 -6.93
CA ASP A 499 26.31 14.06 -6.91
C ASP A 499 25.66 14.18 -8.30
N LEU A 500 26.17 13.45 -9.27
CA LEU A 500 25.54 13.33 -10.60
C LEU A 500 24.41 12.29 -10.58
#